data_ba86e735eb3dd36c78f55996e25be339
#
_entry.id   ba86e735eb3dd36c78f55996e25be339
#
_cell.length_a   1.000
_cell.length_b   1.000
_cell.length_c   1.000
_cell.angle_alpha   90.00
_cell.angle_beta   90.00
_cell.angle_gamma   90.00
#
_symmetry.space_group_name_H-M   'P 1'
#
loop_
_entity.id
_entity.type
_entity.pdbx_description
1 polymer ?
#
loop_
_entity_poly.entity_id
_entity_poly.type
_entity_poly.pdbx_seq_one_letter_code
_entity_poly.pdbx_strand_id
1 'polypeptide(L)'
;MPADELVMTVPYDEKFGNADMLEAYDGKSLVFVGQADEIVSIVRTDGAIVRLSARSLAGRLLDNEAEPVTYVNPAAKFIFERHLKPFGIVGYDGDEHPFMGTIKIEKGMTEWQVLEKFCNGRYGKSPRITGAGFALMCGTYGGAKPIVFGRNGVGYTSLREYIKPCKVISQVKLRTEEYGGYKSVISNKCVADRIKRVRYVNAFLDNNAVKTADRMIENGNRQSFEIMLECAECLCGVVGRRAVIDDSLIGKREGLIVKSVKYSLGKNGESTTVVLGKENGDVADELHN
;
A
#
# COMPACT_ATOMS: atom_id res chain seq x y z
N MET A 1 4.24 1.94 3.30
CA MET A 1 4.46 3.33 2.85
C MET A 1 3.88 3.46 1.46
N PRO A 2 3.34 4.60 1.04
CA PRO A 2 2.77 4.76 -0.30
C PRO A 2 3.82 4.84 -1.42
N ALA A 3 5.07 5.19 -1.13
CA ALA A 3 6.16 5.23 -2.08
C ALA A 3 6.99 3.94 -2.01
N ASP A 4 7.29 3.39 -3.20
CA ASP A 4 8.27 2.31 -3.33
C ASP A 4 9.68 2.91 -3.19
N GLU A 5 10.63 2.12 -2.70
CA GLU A 5 12.02 2.51 -2.48
C GLU A 5 12.96 1.68 -3.35
N LEU A 6 13.96 2.32 -3.93
CA LEU A 6 15.09 1.69 -4.60
C LEU A 6 16.37 2.07 -3.87
N VAL A 7 17.15 1.07 -3.43
CA VAL A 7 18.52 1.28 -2.95
C VAL A 7 19.46 0.43 -3.78
N MET A 8 20.48 1.07 -4.36
CA MET A 8 21.48 0.38 -5.16
C MET A 8 22.89 0.82 -4.78
N THR A 9 23.84 -0.08 -4.97
CA THR A 9 25.26 0.20 -4.80
C THR A 9 25.98 -0.24 -6.06
N VAL A 10 26.72 0.68 -6.67
CA VAL A 10 27.43 0.49 -7.94
C VAL A 10 28.89 0.92 -7.81
N PRO A 11 29.79 0.43 -8.69
CA PRO A 11 31.13 1.00 -8.80
C PRO A 11 31.07 2.52 -9.02
N TYR A 12 32.06 3.24 -8.49
CA TYR A 12 32.11 4.70 -8.63
C TYR A 12 32.17 5.13 -10.10
N ASP A 13 31.26 6.02 -10.49
CA ASP A 13 31.26 6.78 -11.74
C ASP A 13 30.75 8.19 -11.44
N GLU A 14 31.45 9.22 -11.90
CA GLU A 14 31.07 10.62 -11.70
C GLU A 14 29.65 10.96 -12.19
N LYS A 15 29.18 10.22 -13.20
CA LYS A 15 27.80 10.38 -13.74
C LYS A 15 26.71 10.21 -12.71
N PHE A 16 26.94 9.37 -11.68
CA PHE A 16 25.95 9.16 -10.63
C PHE A 16 25.85 10.33 -9.64
N GLY A 17 26.87 11.19 -9.56
CA GLY A 17 26.89 12.33 -8.64
C GLY A 17 25.81 13.39 -8.88
N ASN A 18 25.23 13.42 -10.10
CA ASN A 18 24.21 14.38 -10.52
C ASN A 18 22.92 13.66 -10.99
N ALA A 19 22.65 12.45 -10.53
CA ALA A 19 21.47 11.71 -10.93
C ALA A 19 20.22 12.26 -10.21
N ASP A 20 19.31 12.90 -10.94
CA ASP A 20 18.02 13.38 -10.37
C ASP A 20 16.97 12.28 -10.37
N MET A 21 16.95 11.44 -11.39
CA MET A 21 15.98 10.37 -11.59
C MET A 21 16.68 9.03 -11.79
N LEU A 22 16.07 8.00 -11.21
CA LEU A 22 16.51 6.61 -11.36
C LEU A 22 15.40 5.78 -11.98
N GLU A 23 15.77 4.94 -12.93
CA GLU A 23 14.91 3.94 -13.53
C GLU A 23 15.52 2.56 -13.33
N ALA A 24 14.69 1.58 -12.96
CA ALA A 24 15.10 0.19 -12.90
C ALA A 24 14.24 -0.66 -13.83
N TYR A 25 14.90 -1.57 -14.53
CA TYR A 25 14.28 -2.45 -15.51
C TYR A 25 14.52 -3.91 -15.14
N ASP A 26 13.48 -4.73 -15.31
CA ASP A 26 13.59 -6.19 -15.36
C ASP A 26 13.46 -6.59 -16.84
N GLY A 27 14.60 -6.93 -17.46
CA GLY A 27 14.69 -7.09 -18.90
C GLY A 27 14.30 -5.81 -19.63
N LYS A 28 13.13 -5.81 -20.29
CA LYS A 28 12.58 -4.62 -21.00
C LYS A 28 11.46 -3.92 -20.23
N SER A 29 11.05 -4.47 -19.09
CA SER A 29 9.95 -3.96 -18.30
C SER A 29 10.42 -2.94 -17.29
N LEU A 30 9.89 -1.72 -17.35
CA LEU A 30 10.15 -0.69 -16.32
C LEU A 30 9.46 -1.13 -15.02
N VAL A 31 10.23 -1.37 -13.98
CA VAL A 31 9.74 -1.81 -12.67
C VAL A 31 9.77 -0.71 -11.61
N PHE A 32 10.61 0.30 -11.83
CA PHE A 32 10.73 1.44 -10.93
C PHE A 32 11.14 2.69 -11.69
N VAL A 33 10.48 3.81 -11.37
CA VAL A 33 10.92 5.17 -11.70
C VAL A 33 10.75 6.05 -10.47
N GLY A 34 11.79 6.80 -10.14
CA GLY A 34 11.77 7.61 -8.93
C GLY A 34 12.83 8.69 -8.90
N GLN A 35 12.69 9.58 -7.94
CA GLN A 35 13.62 10.66 -7.68
C GLN A 35 14.71 10.19 -6.71
N ALA A 36 15.97 10.54 -7.00
CA ALA A 36 17.07 10.30 -6.06
C ALA A 36 16.87 11.15 -4.79
N ASP A 37 16.87 10.48 -3.64
CA ASP A 37 16.80 11.15 -2.34
C ASP A 37 18.19 11.35 -1.76
N GLU A 38 19.11 10.39 -1.98
CA GLU A 38 20.46 10.45 -1.43
C GLU A 38 21.46 9.77 -2.37
N ILE A 39 22.62 10.39 -2.55
CA ILE A 39 23.74 9.87 -3.31
C ILE A 39 24.98 9.93 -2.41
N VAL A 40 25.57 8.79 -2.09
CA VAL A 40 26.73 8.70 -1.20
C VAL A 40 27.91 8.09 -1.95
N SER A 41 28.97 8.85 -2.16
CA SER A 41 30.24 8.35 -2.67
C SER A 41 31.09 7.83 -1.51
N ILE A 42 31.51 6.58 -1.59
CA ILE A 42 32.30 5.91 -0.56
C ILE A 42 33.64 5.48 -1.17
N VAL A 43 34.73 6.03 -0.65
CA VAL A 43 36.10 5.68 -1.05
C VAL A 43 36.70 4.82 0.06
N ARG A 44 37.27 3.67 -0.32
CA ARG A 44 37.95 2.72 0.57
C ARG A 44 39.28 2.32 -0.04
N THR A 45 40.11 1.64 0.74
CA THR A 45 41.42 1.14 0.27
C THR A 45 41.31 0.11 -0.84
N ASP A 46 40.18 -0.58 -0.96
CA ASP A 46 39.88 -1.62 -1.94
C ASP A 46 39.04 -1.12 -3.14
N GLY A 47 38.75 0.18 -3.19
CA GLY A 47 38.03 0.80 -4.32
C GLY A 47 37.03 1.88 -3.89
N ALA A 48 36.33 2.41 -4.88
CA ALA A 48 35.31 3.41 -4.69
C ALA A 48 33.93 2.91 -5.22
N ILE A 49 32.89 3.21 -4.47
CA ILE A 49 31.51 2.86 -4.81
C ILE A 49 30.60 4.06 -4.65
N VAL A 50 29.45 4.05 -5.34
CA VAL A 50 28.35 4.99 -5.09
C VAL A 50 27.14 4.19 -4.60
N ARG A 51 26.55 4.65 -3.52
CA ARG A 51 25.24 4.18 -3.04
C ARG A 51 24.21 5.25 -3.37
N LEU A 52 23.15 4.82 -4.06
CA LEU A 52 22.01 5.66 -4.41
C LEU A 52 20.77 5.13 -3.70
N SER A 53 19.97 6.03 -3.15
CA SER A 53 18.62 5.75 -2.69
C SER A 53 17.63 6.67 -3.39
N ALA A 54 16.47 6.12 -3.76
CA ALA A 54 15.42 6.84 -4.46
C ALA A 54 14.06 6.36 -3.98
N ARG A 55 13.10 7.28 -3.95
CA ARG A 55 11.68 6.94 -3.78
C ARG A 55 10.95 7.08 -5.12
N SER A 56 9.97 6.19 -5.35
CA SER A 56 9.10 6.30 -6.52
C SER A 56 8.38 7.65 -6.58
N LEU A 57 7.76 7.97 -7.71
CA LEU A 57 7.07 9.26 -7.91
C LEU A 57 6.01 9.58 -6.85
N ALA A 58 5.52 8.57 -6.13
CA ALA A 58 4.67 8.79 -4.96
C ALA A 58 5.37 9.61 -3.85
N GLY A 59 6.70 9.57 -3.77
CA GLY A 59 7.49 10.40 -2.86
C GLY A 59 7.24 11.89 -3.09
N ARG A 60 7.15 12.32 -4.35
CA ARG A 60 6.82 13.72 -4.68
C ARG A 60 5.46 14.16 -4.15
N LEU A 61 4.47 13.25 -4.17
CA LEU A 61 3.14 13.56 -3.63
C LEU A 61 3.13 13.66 -2.10
N LEU A 62 4.05 12.96 -1.44
CA LEU A 62 4.20 13.00 0.02
C LEU A 62 4.89 14.29 0.49
N ASP A 63 5.87 14.75 -0.27
CA ASP A 63 6.75 15.85 0.11
C ASP A 63 6.17 17.23 -0.28
N ASN A 64 5.16 17.26 -1.16
CA ASN A 64 4.58 18.51 -1.62
C ASN A 64 3.23 18.78 -0.94
N GLU A 65 3.08 20.00 -0.44
CA GLU A 65 1.85 20.51 0.15
C GLU A 65 0.87 20.91 -0.96
N ALA A 66 -0.38 20.49 -0.83
CA ALA A 66 -1.45 20.87 -1.75
C ALA A 66 -2.01 22.26 -1.41
N GLU A 67 -2.39 23.00 -2.44
CA GLU A 67 -3.02 24.32 -2.27
C GLU A 67 -4.34 24.21 -1.50
N PRO A 68 -4.52 24.95 -0.39
CA PRO A 68 -5.76 24.93 0.39
C PRO A 68 -6.96 25.42 -0.43
N VAL A 69 -7.90 24.54 -0.69
CA VAL A 69 -9.11 24.80 -1.49
C VAL A 69 -10.20 23.79 -1.17
N THR A 70 -11.43 24.11 -1.54
CA THR A 70 -12.56 23.20 -1.40
C THR A 70 -13.10 22.82 -2.77
N TYR A 71 -13.12 21.53 -3.08
CA TYR A 71 -13.72 21.01 -4.30
C TYR A 71 -15.10 20.42 -4.01
N VAL A 72 -16.04 20.71 -4.89
CA VAL A 72 -17.39 20.16 -4.86
C VAL A 72 -17.55 19.22 -6.04
N ASN A 73 -17.92 17.98 -5.76
CA ASN A 73 -18.12 16.90 -6.74
C ASN A 73 -16.95 16.73 -7.73
N PRO A 74 -15.69 16.61 -7.27
CA PRO A 74 -14.56 16.44 -8.18
C PRO A 74 -14.60 15.07 -8.87
N ALA A 75 -14.21 15.03 -10.16
CA ALA A 75 -14.00 13.81 -10.92
C ALA A 75 -12.55 13.30 -10.78
N ALA A 76 -12.32 12.01 -11.06
CA ALA A 76 -10.99 11.41 -11.02
C ALA A 76 -10.02 12.12 -11.97
N LYS A 77 -10.48 12.48 -13.17
CA LYS A 77 -9.69 13.25 -14.15
C LYS A 77 -9.22 14.59 -13.59
N PHE A 78 -10.08 15.31 -12.88
CA PHE A 78 -9.73 16.59 -12.27
C PHE A 78 -8.64 16.42 -11.21
N ILE A 79 -8.78 15.40 -10.32
CA ILE A 79 -7.78 15.09 -9.31
C ILE A 79 -6.46 14.69 -9.96
N PHE A 80 -6.49 13.86 -11.02
CA PHE A 80 -5.30 13.49 -11.77
C PHE A 80 -4.57 14.69 -12.36
N GLU A 81 -5.28 15.53 -13.15
CA GLU A 81 -4.66 16.67 -13.85
C GLU A 81 -4.08 17.71 -12.88
N ARG A 82 -4.71 17.91 -11.72
CA ARG A 82 -4.29 18.94 -10.76
C ARG A 82 -3.24 18.46 -9.75
N HIS A 83 -3.40 17.24 -9.24
CA HIS A 83 -2.65 16.76 -8.08
C HIS A 83 -1.65 15.65 -8.38
N LEU A 84 -1.71 15.00 -9.54
CA LEU A 84 -0.85 13.88 -9.87
C LEU A 84 0.07 14.15 -11.07
N LYS A 85 -0.50 14.59 -12.17
CA LYS A 85 0.21 14.84 -13.42
C LYS A 85 1.37 15.84 -13.30
N PRO A 86 1.27 16.94 -12.53
CA PRO A 86 2.38 17.89 -12.33
C PRO A 86 3.59 17.23 -11.66
N PHE A 87 3.39 16.12 -10.93
CA PHE A 87 4.43 15.37 -10.23
C PHE A 87 4.98 14.19 -11.02
N GLY A 88 4.61 14.08 -12.30
CA GLY A 88 5.14 13.06 -13.21
C GLY A 88 4.35 11.74 -13.25
N ILE A 89 3.18 11.67 -12.62
CA ILE A 89 2.31 10.49 -12.74
C ILE A 89 1.73 10.42 -14.14
N VAL A 90 1.90 9.27 -14.81
CA VAL A 90 1.66 9.13 -16.25
C VAL A 90 0.22 8.77 -16.64
N GLY A 91 -0.57 8.27 -15.69
CA GLY A 91 -1.97 7.87 -15.93
C GLY A 91 -2.66 7.37 -14.67
N TYR A 92 -3.92 7.01 -14.79
CA TYR A 92 -4.76 6.55 -13.68
C TYR A 92 -5.88 5.60 -14.16
N ASP A 93 -6.45 4.81 -13.24
CA ASP A 93 -7.54 3.84 -13.48
C ASP A 93 -8.93 4.32 -13.01
N GLY A 94 -9.08 5.60 -12.68
CA GLY A 94 -10.34 6.16 -12.20
C GLY A 94 -11.42 6.25 -13.29
N ASP A 95 -12.69 6.14 -12.88
CA ASP A 95 -13.84 6.35 -13.77
C ASP A 95 -14.14 7.84 -13.98
N GLU A 96 -15.02 8.15 -14.95
CA GLU A 96 -15.40 9.53 -15.29
C GLU A 96 -16.48 10.13 -14.35
N HIS A 97 -17.10 9.29 -13.51
CA HIS A 97 -18.16 9.76 -12.63
C HIS A 97 -17.60 10.60 -11.47
N PRO A 98 -18.19 11.77 -11.18
CA PRO A 98 -17.71 12.60 -10.09
C PRO A 98 -17.95 11.94 -8.72
N PHE A 99 -17.10 12.28 -7.76
CA PHE A 99 -17.35 12.00 -6.36
C PHE A 99 -18.47 12.94 -5.87
N MET A 100 -19.61 12.37 -5.49
CA MET A 100 -20.74 13.15 -4.95
C MET A 100 -20.43 13.56 -3.51
N GLY A 101 -19.79 14.72 -3.35
CA GLY A 101 -19.37 15.22 -2.04
C GLY A 101 -18.33 16.33 -2.14
N THR A 102 -17.83 16.73 -0.99
CA THR A 102 -16.88 17.85 -0.86
C THR A 102 -15.53 17.34 -0.37
N ILE A 103 -14.45 17.78 -1.04
CA ILE A 103 -13.08 17.58 -0.57
C ILE A 103 -12.52 18.92 -0.13
N LYS A 104 -12.36 19.09 1.17
CA LYS A 104 -11.70 20.25 1.76
C LYS A 104 -10.22 19.94 1.93
N ILE A 105 -9.37 20.71 1.27
CA ILE A 105 -7.92 20.71 1.43
C ILE A 105 -7.57 21.79 2.45
N GLU A 106 -6.98 21.39 3.54
CA GLU A 106 -6.54 22.28 4.61
C GLU A 106 -5.04 22.54 4.48
N LYS A 107 -4.57 23.66 5.02
CA LYS A 107 -3.15 23.99 5.05
C LYS A 107 -2.35 22.86 5.72
N GLY A 108 -1.23 22.48 5.09
CA GLY A 108 -0.38 21.40 5.55
C GLY A 108 -0.79 19.99 5.06
N MET A 109 -1.86 19.87 4.26
CA MET A 109 -2.18 18.62 3.59
C MET A 109 -1.27 18.40 2.38
N THR A 110 -0.72 17.19 2.26
CA THR A 110 0.10 16.82 1.10
C THR A 110 -0.78 16.43 -0.10
N GLU A 111 -0.19 16.47 -1.30
CA GLU A 111 -0.84 16.00 -2.54
C GLU A 111 -1.30 14.53 -2.42
N TRP A 112 -0.51 13.69 -1.73
CA TRP A 112 -0.91 12.32 -1.42
C TRP A 112 -2.19 12.25 -0.59
N GLN A 113 -2.32 13.09 0.44
CA GLN A 113 -3.49 13.12 1.31
C GLN A 113 -4.77 13.56 0.56
N VAL A 114 -4.62 14.43 -0.45
CA VAL A 114 -5.73 14.81 -1.33
C VAL A 114 -6.19 13.61 -2.15
N LEU A 115 -5.26 12.89 -2.78
CA LEU A 115 -5.55 11.67 -3.53
C LEU A 115 -6.21 10.61 -2.62
N GLU A 116 -5.67 10.40 -1.43
CA GLU A 116 -6.22 9.46 -0.47
C GLU A 116 -7.63 9.82 0.00
N LYS A 117 -7.90 11.10 0.30
CA LYS A 117 -9.24 11.60 0.60
C LYS A 117 -10.23 11.34 -0.53
N PHE A 118 -9.82 11.63 -1.78
CA PHE A 118 -10.65 11.37 -2.95
C PHE A 118 -10.96 9.89 -3.10
N CYS A 119 -9.95 9.04 -3.14
CA CYS A 119 -10.11 7.60 -3.36
C CYS A 119 -10.91 6.92 -2.25
N ASN A 120 -10.66 7.30 -1.00
CA ASN A 120 -11.42 6.81 0.14
C ASN A 120 -12.89 7.24 0.08
N GLY A 121 -13.16 8.50 -0.32
CA GLY A 121 -14.52 9.01 -0.46
C GLY A 121 -15.25 8.38 -1.63
N ARG A 122 -14.62 8.30 -2.80
CA ARG A 122 -15.23 7.85 -4.06
C ARG A 122 -15.32 6.32 -4.18
N TYR A 123 -14.22 5.61 -3.86
CA TYR A 123 -14.09 4.18 -4.09
C TYR A 123 -14.07 3.35 -2.81
N GLY A 124 -13.97 3.99 -1.63
CA GLY A 124 -13.80 3.28 -0.35
C GLY A 124 -12.47 2.54 -0.26
N LYS A 125 -11.48 2.91 -1.07
CA LYS A 125 -10.19 2.22 -1.23
C LYS A 125 -9.04 3.21 -1.03
N SER A 126 -7.91 2.71 -0.54
CA SER A 126 -6.67 3.49 -0.52
C SER A 126 -6.00 3.42 -1.90
N PRO A 127 -5.53 4.56 -2.43
CA PRO A 127 -4.84 4.59 -3.72
C PRO A 127 -3.45 3.97 -3.63
N ARG A 128 -2.87 3.68 -4.80
CA ARG A 128 -1.49 3.26 -4.95
C ARG A 128 -0.89 3.89 -6.21
N ILE A 129 0.37 4.29 -6.15
CA ILE A 129 1.18 4.59 -7.34
C ILE A 129 2.04 3.37 -7.62
N THR A 130 2.01 2.86 -8.84
CA THR A 130 2.86 1.75 -9.27
C THR A 130 4.30 2.22 -9.41
N GLY A 131 5.27 1.29 -9.38
CA GLY A 131 6.68 1.60 -9.62
C GLY A 131 6.93 2.29 -10.97
N ALA A 132 6.08 2.06 -11.98
CA ALA A 132 6.11 2.72 -13.28
C ALA A 132 5.39 4.09 -13.33
N GLY A 133 4.92 4.61 -12.20
CA GLY A 133 4.28 5.94 -12.12
C GLY A 133 2.82 6.01 -12.55
N PHE A 134 2.06 4.90 -12.52
CA PHE A 134 0.63 4.88 -12.80
C PHE A 134 -0.19 4.86 -11.50
N ALA A 135 -1.26 5.66 -11.43
CA ALA A 135 -2.11 5.77 -10.24
C ALA A 135 -3.26 4.75 -10.28
N LEU A 136 -3.24 3.80 -9.33
CA LEU A 136 -4.35 2.89 -9.06
C LEU A 136 -5.29 3.54 -8.04
N MET A 137 -6.27 4.28 -8.49
CA MET A 137 -7.22 5.00 -7.63
C MET A 137 -8.22 4.03 -6.98
N CYS A 138 -8.53 2.92 -7.65
CA CYS A 138 -9.37 1.84 -7.12
C CYS A 138 -8.59 0.85 -6.24
N GLY A 139 -7.29 1.02 -6.09
CA GLY A 139 -6.42 0.32 -5.14
C GLY A 139 -6.01 -1.10 -5.54
N THR A 140 -6.50 -1.64 -6.67
CA THR A 140 -6.19 -3.00 -7.13
C THR A 140 -6.07 -3.07 -8.64
N TYR A 141 -5.26 -4.01 -9.14
CA TYR A 141 -5.27 -4.32 -10.58
C TYR A 141 -6.57 -5.04 -10.94
N GLY A 142 -7.54 -4.32 -11.50
CA GLY A 142 -8.78 -4.91 -12.02
C GLY A 142 -8.50 -5.89 -13.17
N GLY A 143 -9.09 -7.08 -13.12
CA GLY A 143 -9.07 -8.04 -14.24
C GLY A 143 -7.79 -8.87 -14.41
N ALA A 144 -6.72 -8.64 -13.67
CA ALA A 144 -5.52 -9.47 -13.75
C ALA A 144 -5.76 -10.84 -13.10
N LYS A 145 -5.26 -11.92 -13.78
CA LYS A 145 -5.31 -13.28 -13.20
C LYS A 145 -4.54 -13.31 -11.87
N PRO A 146 -5.02 -14.05 -10.86
CA PRO A 146 -4.28 -14.26 -9.61
C PRO A 146 -2.90 -14.86 -9.87
N ILE A 147 -1.93 -14.47 -9.06
CA ILE A 147 -0.62 -15.13 -9.03
C ILE A 147 -0.78 -16.41 -8.20
N VAL A 148 -0.33 -17.52 -8.72
CA VAL A 148 -0.31 -18.79 -8.01
C VAL A 148 1.10 -19.01 -7.46
N PHE A 149 1.21 -19.29 -6.16
CA PHE A 149 2.44 -19.67 -5.49
C PHE A 149 2.38 -21.16 -5.11
N GLY A 150 3.50 -21.88 -5.31
CA GLY A 150 3.61 -23.31 -5.02
C GLY A 150 3.37 -24.16 -6.25
N ARG A 151 2.49 -25.17 -6.16
CA ARG A 151 2.26 -26.11 -7.27
C ARG A 151 1.74 -25.38 -8.51
N ASN A 152 2.36 -25.67 -9.65
CA ASN A 152 1.99 -25.09 -10.94
C ASN A 152 2.06 -23.55 -11.01
N GLY A 153 2.85 -22.92 -10.15
CA GLY A 153 3.03 -21.49 -10.08
C GLY A 153 4.44 -21.08 -9.69
N VAL A 154 4.57 -19.89 -9.11
CA VAL A 154 5.83 -19.35 -8.62
C VAL A 154 6.33 -20.21 -7.45
N GLY A 155 7.55 -20.75 -7.58
CA GLY A 155 8.20 -21.50 -6.51
C GLY A 155 8.64 -20.59 -5.37
N TYR A 156 8.66 -21.12 -4.15
CA TYR A 156 9.22 -20.44 -2.99
C TYR A 156 10.11 -21.38 -2.17
N THR A 157 11.11 -20.81 -1.53
CA THR A 157 12.07 -21.54 -0.67
C THR A 157 11.62 -21.58 0.78
N SER A 158 10.84 -20.62 1.21
CA SER A 158 10.23 -20.59 2.54
C SER A 158 8.87 -19.94 2.54
N LEU A 159 8.00 -20.41 3.44
CA LEU A 159 6.70 -19.83 3.73
C LEU A 159 6.58 -19.65 5.25
N ARG A 160 6.14 -18.45 5.67
CA ARG A 160 5.85 -18.15 7.08
C ARG A 160 4.46 -17.54 7.18
N GLU A 161 3.62 -18.13 8.01
CA GLU A 161 2.29 -17.60 8.32
C GLU A 161 2.32 -16.88 9.68
N TYR A 162 1.81 -15.66 9.70
CA TYR A 162 1.73 -14.84 10.91
C TYR A 162 0.28 -14.58 11.27
N ILE A 163 -0.13 -15.07 12.44
CA ILE A 163 -1.43 -14.78 13.05
C ILE A 163 -1.18 -13.89 14.27
N LYS A 164 -1.69 -12.67 14.25
CA LYS A 164 -1.45 -11.62 15.26
C LYS A 164 -2.79 -11.16 15.89
N PRO A 165 -3.43 -11.96 16.76
CA PRO A 165 -4.72 -11.62 17.35
C PRO A 165 -4.71 -10.28 18.12
N CYS A 166 -3.55 -9.86 18.61
CA CYS A 166 -3.36 -8.57 19.28
C CYS A 166 -3.62 -7.35 18.39
N LYS A 167 -3.68 -7.50 17.08
CA LYS A 167 -4.01 -6.40 16.14
C LYS A 167 -5.52 -6.23 15.94
N VAL A 168 -6.28 -7.28 16.17
CA VAL A 168 -7.73 -7.30 15.96
C VAL A 168 -8.44 -6.38 16.94
N ILE A 169 -9.39 -5.59 16.44
CA ILE A 169 -10.29 -4.76 17.25
C ILE A 169 -11.63 -5.46 17.32
N SER A 170 -12.10 -5.80 18.53
CA SER A 170 -13.38 -6.49 18.71
C SER A 170 -14.58 -5.55 18.63
N GLN A 171 -14.43 -4.33 19.11
CA GLN A 171 -15.49 -3.34 19.14
C GLN A 171 -14.95 -1.93 19.00
N VAL A 172 -15.73 -1.08 18.30
CA VAL A 172 -15.57 0.38 18.33
C VAL A 172 -16.82 0.99 18.94
N LYS A 173 -16.64 1.80 19.97
CA LYS A 173 -17.72 2.50 20.66
C LYS A 173 -17.76 3.96 20.21
N LEU A 174 -18.95 4.43 19.82
CA LEU A 174 -19.16 5.78 19.31
C LEU A 174 -19.88 6.63 20.33
N ARG A 175 -19.41 7.88 20.49
CA ARG A 175 -20.13 8.93 21.20
C ARG A 175 -20.81 9.83 20.18
N THR A 176 -22.15 9.77 20.13
CA THR A 176 -22.98 10.49 19.14
C THR A 176 -23.51 11.82 19.66
N GLU A 177 -23.45 12.07 20.97
CA GLU A 177 -23.93 13.27 21.64
C GLU A 177 -22.79 13.98 22.37
N GLU A 178 -22.84 15.31 22.44
CA GLU A 178 -21.78 16.13 23.06
C GLU A 178 -21.52 15.78 24.52
N TYR A 179 -22.58 15.58 25.30
CA TYR A 179 -22.53 15.23 26.72
C TYR A 179 -22.93 13.77 27.00
N GLY A 180 -23.09 12.97 25.95
CA GLY A 180 -23.46 11.56 26.03
C GLY A 180 -22.26 10.63 26.24
N GLY A 181 -22.54 9.43 26.77
CA GLY A 181 -21.55 8.34 26.82
C GLY A 181 -21.38 7.66 25.47
N TYR A 182 -20.43 6.71 25.39
CA TYR A 182 -20.19 5.86 24.22
C TYR A 182 -21.21 4.72 24.16
N LYS A 183 -22.45 5.02 23.74
CA LYS A 183 -23.59 4.08 23.76
C LYS A 183 -23.74 3.26 22.49
N SER A 184 -23.33 3.79 21.33
CA SER A 184 -23.40 3.09 20.06
C SER A 184 -22.17 2.18 19.90
N VAL A 185 -22.37 0.93 19.50
CA VAL A 185 -21.30 -0.08 19.40
C VAL A 185 -21.29 -0.69 18.02
N ILE A 186 -20.14 -0.68 17.36
CA ILE A 186 -19.87 -1.42 16.14
C ILE A 186 -18.99 -2.60 16.50
N SER A 187 -19.49 -3.81 16.31
CA SER A 187 -18.78 -5.05 16.63
C SER A 187 -18.14 -5.65 15.39
N ASN A 188 -16.95 -6.20 15.57
CA ASN A 188 -16.25 -6.95 14.53
C ASN A 188 -16.85 -8.36 14.43
N LYS A 189 -17.40 -8.70 13.27
CA LYS A 189 -18.04 -10.00 13.01
C LYS A 189 -17.07 -11.16 12.85
N CYS A 190 -15.81 -10.86 12.57
CA CYS A 190 -14.75 -11.85 12.33
C CYS A 190 -14.01 -12.28 13.60
N VAL A 191 -14.54 -11.97 14.81
CA VAL A 191 -13.76 -12.12 16.04
C VAL A 191 -14.45 -13.07 17.00
N ALA A 192 -13.66 -14.04 17.51
CA ALA A 192 -14.09 -14.89 18.64
C ALA A 192 -14.23 -14.07 19.92
N ASP A 193 -15.13 -14.48 20.80
CA ASP A 193 -15.45 -13.81 22.09
C ASP A 193 -14.24 -13.64 23.03
N ARG A 194 -13.18 -14.40 22.79
CA ARG A 194 -11.92 -14.33 23.53
C ARG A 194 -11.10 -13.05 23.30
N ILE A 195 -11.31 -12.35 22.14
CA ILE A 195 -10.57 -11.14 21.82
C ILE A 195 -11.34 -9.93 22.33
N LYS A 196 -10.75 -9.22 23.30
CA LYS A 196 -11.34 -8.04 23.91
C LYS A 196 -10.47 -6.83 23.70
N ARG A 197 -10.63 -6.14 22.56
CA ARG A 197 -9.92 -4.90 22.25
C ARG A 197 -10.90 -3.85 21.75
N VAL A 198 -11.17 -2.84 22.58
CA VAL A 198 -12.14 -1.78 22.33
C VAL A 198 -11.42 -0.51 21.89
N ARG A 199 -12.02 0.23 20.96
CA ARG A 199 -11.64 1.58 20.57
C ARG A 199 -12.81 2.53 20.75
N TYR A 200 -12.51 3.81 20.85
CA TYR A 200 -13.50 4.87 21.08
C TYR A 200 -13.37 5.92 19.98
N VAL A 201 -14.47 6.31 19.37
CA VAL A 201 -14.55 7.35 18.35
C VAL A 201 -15.57 8.39 18.76
N ASN A 202 -15.21 9.66 18.68
CA ASN A 202 -16.12 10.76 18.94
C ASN A 202 -16.88 11.11 17.66
N ALA A 203 -18.06 10.52 17.51
CA ALA A 203 -18.93 10.69 16.35
C ALA A 203 -19.62 12.06 16.30
N PHE A 204 -19.65 12.79 17.40
CA PHE A 204 -20.22 14.14 17.45
C PHE A 204 -19.44 15.13 16.57
N LEU A 205 -18.14 14.92 16.40
CA LEU A 205 -17.25 15.75 15.58
C LEU A 205 -16.95 15.19 14.19
N ASP A 206 -17.43 13.97 13.91
CA ASP A 206 -17.12 13.25 12.66
C ASP A 206 -18.40 12.72 12.00
N ASN A 207 -18.84 13.37 10.93
CA ASN A 207 -19.99 12.96 10.12
C ASN A 207 -19.82 11.58 9.46
N ASN A 208 -18.59 11.03 9.47
CA ASN A 208 -18.25 9.71 8.91
C ASN A 208 -17.81 8.71 9.99
N ALA A 209 -18.18 8.91 11.25
CA ALA A 209 -17.71 8.11 12.37
C ALA A 209 -17.95 6.60 12.22
N VAL A 210 -19.08 6.19 11.62
CA VAL A 210 -19.37 4.77 11.33
C VAL A 210 -18.34 4.22 10.33
N LYS A 211 -18.09 4.93 9.22
CA LYS A 211 -17.06 4.53 8.24
C LYS A 211 -15.67 4.53 8.84
N THR A 212 -15.38 5.47 9.74
CA THR A 212 -14.11 5.51 10.49
C THR A 212 -13.97 4.28 11.38
N ALA A 213 -15.01 3.89 12.09
CA ALA A 213 -15.03 2.69 12.93
C ALA A 213 -14.87 1.40 12.11
N ASP A 214 -15.59 1.26 11.00
CA ASP A 214 -15.47 0.10 10.10
C ASP A 214 -14.02 -0.01 9.56
N ARG A 215 -13.41 1.10 9.13
CA ARG A 215 -12.01 1.12 8.69
C ARG A 215 -11.04 0.72 9.80
N MET A 216 -11.26 1.15 11.04
CA MET A 216 -10.42 0.75 12.17
C MET A 216 -10.47 -0.76 12.38
N ILE A 217 -11.66 -1.36 12.30
CA ILE A 217 -11.87 -2.81 12.38
C ILE A 217 -11.17 -3.52 11.22
N GLU A 218 -11.46 -3.12 9.97
CA GLU A 218 -10.85 -3.72 8.79
C GLU A 218 -9.31 -3.63 8.80
N ASN A 219 -8.75 -2.48 9.18
CA ASN A 219 -7.31 -2.31 9.29
C ASN A 219 -6.71 -3.21 10.38
N GLY A 220 -7.39 -3.37 11.51
CA GLY A 220 -7.01 -4.30 12.55
C GLY A 220 -6.99 -5.74 12.04
N ASN A 221 -8.04 -6.16 11.32
CA ASN A 221 -8.14 -7.48 10.71
C ASN A 221 -7.03 -7.70 9.67
N ARG A 222 -6.83 -6.74 8.75
CA ARG A 222 -5.75 -6.83 7.73
C ARG A 222 -4.35 -6.95 8.32
N GLN A 223 -4.11 -6.36 9.49
CA GLN A 223 -2.82 -6.45 10.19
C GLN A 223 -2.67 -7.72 11.01
N SER A 224 -3.76 -8.45 11.26
CA SER A 224 -3.76 -9.65 12.09
C SER A 224 -3.30 -10.91 11.36
N PHE A 225 -3.31 -10.90 10.03
CA PHE A 225 -2.93 -12.05 9.21
C PHE A 225 -2.00 -11.64 8.08
N GLU A 226 -0.88 -12.36 7.95
CA GLU A 226 0.09 -12.18 6.87
C GLU A 226 0.75 -13.51 6.55
N ILE A 227 1.02 -13.75 5.27
CA ILE A 227 1.88 -14.83 4.80
C ILE A 227 3.09 -14.19 4.12
N MET A 228 4.28 -14.61 4.51
CA MET A 228 5.54 -14.19 3.91
C MET A 228 6.13 -15.35 3.12
N LEU A 229 6.45 -15.11 1.86
CA LEU A 229 7.09 -16.05 0.94
C LEU A 229 8.47 -15.52 0.54
N GLU A 230 9.45 -16.40 0.46
CA GLU A 230 10.77 -16.13 -0.14
C GLU A 230 10.85 -16.86 -1.47
N CYS A 231 10.98 -16.12 -2.57
CA CYS A 231 11.06 -16.61 -3.94
C CYS A 231 12.44 -16.33 -4.54
N ALA A 232 12.94 -17.22 -5.41
CA ALA A 232 14.25 -17.10 -6.06
C ALA A 232 14.16 -16.47 -7.47
N GLU A 233 13.17 -15.58 -7.68
CA GLU A 233 12.94 -14.90 -8.94
C GLU A 233 12.47 -13.46 -8.71
N CYS A 234 12.59 -12.60 -9.71
CA CYS A 234 12.12 -11.21 -9.65
C CYS A 234 10.59 -11.17 -9.78
N LEU A 235 9.92 -10.64 -8.75
CA LEU A 235 8.47 -10.45 -8.70
C LEU A 235 8.11 -8.95 -8.54
N CYS A 236 8.86 -8.07 -9.18
CA CYS A 236 8.56 -6.65 -9.17
C CYS A 236 7.22 -6.35 -9.89
N GLY A 237 6.51 -5.31 -9.45
CA GLY A 237 5.27 -4.86 -10.08
C GLY A 237 4.01 -5.69 -9.78
N VAL A 238 4.09 -6.68 -8.87
CA VAL A 238 2.93 -7.55 -8.55
C VAL A 238 2.11 -7.07 -7.34
N VAL A 239 2.54 -6.04 -6.63
CA VAL A 239 1.83 -5.53 -5.45
C VAL A 239 0.44 -5.03 -5.84
N GLY A 240 -0.59 -5.43 -5.08
CA GLY A 240 -2.01 -5.17 -5.38
C GLY A 240 -2.67 -6.25 -6.24
N ARG A 241 -1.93 -7.25 -6.76
CA ARG A 241 -2.53 -8.39 -7.47
C ARG A 241 -3.09 -9.42 -6.50
N ARG A 242 -4.16 -10.09 -6.91
CA ARG A 242 -4.67 -11.26 -6.19
C ARG A 242 -3.67 -12.39 -6.23
N ALA A 243 -3.64 -13.18 -5.16
CA ALA A 243 -2.74 -14.30 -5.01
C ALA A 243 -3.48 -15.54 -4.50
N VAL A 244 -2.97 -16.70 -4.89
CA VAL A 244 -3.40 -18.01 -4.41
C VAL A 244 -2.15 -18.79 -4.02
N ILE A 245 -2.19 -19.48 -2.89
CA ILE A 245 -1.17 -20.47 -2.52
C ILE A 245 -1.76 -21.83 -2.79
N ASP A 246 -1.01 -22.69 -3.50
CA ASP A 246 -1.34 -24.09 -3.70
C ASP A 246 -0.14 -24.94 -3.25
N ASP A 247 -0.19 -25.42 -2.02
CA ASP A 247 0.90 -26.13 -1.37
C ASP A 247 0.46 -27.49 -0.85
N SER A 248 1.42 -28.44 -0.75
CA SER A 248 1.13 -29.80 -0.32
C SER A 248 0.88 -29.95 1.17
N LEU A 249 1.47 -29.07 1.99
CA LEU A 249 1.41 -29.15 3.45
C LEU A 249 0.29 -28.29 4.02
N ILE A 250 0.17 -27.02 3.53
CA ILE A 250 -0.81 -26.07 4.04
C ILE A 250 -2.10 -26.01 3.21
N GLY A 251 -2.15 -26.80 2.11
CA GLY A 251 -3.31 -26.84 1.22
C GLY A 251 -3.46 -25.58 0.35
N LYS A 252 -4.68 -25.39 -0.16
CA LYS A 252 -5.00 -24.23 -0.99
C LYS A 252 -5.48 -23.07 -0.13
N ARG A 253 -4.89 -21.88 -0.34
CA ARG A 253 -5.28 -20.61 0.30
C ARG A 253 -5.68 -19.61 -0.77
N GLU A 254 -6.90 -19.10 -0.70
CA GLU A 254 -7.48 -18.14 -1.65
C GLU A 254 -7.86 -16.83 -0.93
N GLY A 255 -8.34 -15.85 -1.70
CA GLY A 255 -8.72 -14.53 -1.17
C GLY A 255 -7.54 -13.71 -0.66
N LEU A 256 -6.33 -13.99 -1.17
CA LEU A 256 -5.12 -13.28 -0.82
C LEU A 256 -4.81 -12.16 -1.82
N ILE A 257 -4.14 -11.12 -1.34
CA ILE A 257 -3.60 -10.02 -2.11
C ILE A 257 -2.13 -9.79 -1.77
N VAL A 258 -1.32 -9.45 -2.75
CA VAL A 258 0.07 -9.06 -2.54
C VAL A 258 0.10 -7.68 -1.89
N LYS A 259 0.53 -7.59 -0.62
CA LYS A 259 0.63 -6.34 0.14
C LYS A 259 1.92 -5.58 -0.15
N SER A 260 3.03 -6.31 -0.16
CA SER A 260 4.34 -5.74 -0.42
C SER A 260 5.27 -6.76 -1.04
N VAL A 261 6.26 -6.26 -1.74
CA VAL A 261 7.34 -7.04 -2.35
C VAL A 261 8.66 -6.35 -2.03
N LYS A 262 9.65 -7.12 -1.59
CA LYS A 262 11.02 -6.66 -1.45
C LYS A 262 11.91 -7.54 -2.33
N TYR A 263 12.37 -6.97 -3.43
CA TYR A 263 13.36 -7.61 -4.29
C TYR A 263 14.77 -7.25 -3.86
N SER A 264 15.67 -8.20 -3.94
CA SER A 264 17.08 -8.04 -3.63
C SER A 264 17.93 -8.78 -4.64
N LEU A 265 18.92 -8.10 -5.20
CA LEU A 265 19.94 -8.67 -6.06
C LEU A 265 21.31 -8.44 -5.43
N GLY A 266 22.09 -9.50 -5.25
CA GLY A 266 23.37 -9.40 -4.58
C GLY A 266 24.30 -10.57 -4.88
N LYS A 267 25.33 -10.76 -4.07
CA LYS A 267 26.36 -11.82 -4.24
C LYS A 267 25.77 -13.24 -4.31
N ASN A 268 24.64 -13.46 -3.64
CA ASN A 268 23.98 -14.76 -3.56
C ASN A 268 22.90 -14.95 -4.64
N GLY A 269 22.89 -14.11 -5.66
CA GLY A 269 21.84 -14.10 -6.68
C GLY A 269 20.68 -13.17 -6.34
N GLU A 270 19.52 -13.45 -6.91
CA GLU A 270 18.29 -12.71 -6.69
C GLU A 270 17.36 -13.42 -5.71
N SER A 271 16.59 -12.60 -4.99
CA SER A 271 15.53 -13.09 -4.11
C SER A 271 14.41 -12.06 -3.99
N THR A 272 13.19 -12.55 -3.86
CA THR A 272 12.02 -11.70 -3.61
C THR A 272 11.28 -12.17 -2.37
N THR A 273 11.16 -11.30 -1.39
CA THR A 273 10.24 -11.49 -0.26
C THR A 273 8.88 -10.94 -0.64
N VAL A 274 7.86 -11.78 -0.67
CA VAL A 274 6.46 -11.41 -0.95
C VAL A 274 5.64 -11.50 0.33
N VAL A 275 4.93 -10.42 0.67
CA VAL A 275 3.98 -10.41 1.80
C VAL A 275 2.57 -10.41 1.25
N LEU A 276 1.81 -11.44 1.61
CA LEU A 276 0.40 -11.60 1.28
C LEU A 276 -0.47 -11.27 2.49
N GLY A 277 -1.68 -10.82 2.25
CA GLY A 277 -2.71 -10.65 3.27
C GLY A 277 -4.10 -10.91 2.70
N LYS A 278 -5.13 -10.91 3.53
CA LYS A 278 -6.52 -11.06 3.08
C LYS A 278 -6.99 -9.84 2.29
N GLU A 279 -7.60 -10.09 1.14
CA GLU A 279 -8.12 -9.02 0.25
C GLU A 279 -9.21 -8.19 0.97
N ASN A 280 -10.16 -8.85 1.62
CA ASN A 280 -11.32 -8.21 2.24
C ASN A 280 -11.19 -8.04 3.77
N GLY A 281 -10.01 -8.34 4.35
CA GLY A 281 -9.82 -8.31 5.81
C GLY A 281 -10.67 -9.35 6.56
N ASP A 282 -11.20 -10.35 5.88
CA ASP A 282 -11.89 -11.46 6.52
C ASP A 282 -10.85 -12.46 7.03
N VAL A 283 -10.75 -12.52 8.34
CA VAL A 283 -9.77 -13.34 9.08
C VAL A 283 -10.49 -14.28 10.08
N ALA A 284 -11.78 -14.52 9.88
CA ALA A 284 -12.56 -15.34 10.80
C ALA A 284 -11.97 -16.75 10.93
N ASP A 285 -11.68 -17.40 9.81
CA ASP A 285 -11.13 -18.77 9.80
C ASP A 285 -9.75 -18.87 10.45
N GLU A 286 -8.91 -17.84 10.33
CA GLU A 286 -7.57 -17.80 10.90
C GLU A 286 -7.56 -17.47 12.39
N LEU A 287 -8.61 -16.84 12.90
CA LEU A 287 -8.72 -16.46 14.32
C LEU A 287 -9.50 -17.47 15.15
N HIS A 288 -10.25 -18.37 14.52
CA HIS A 288 -11.03 -19.38 15.22
C HIS A 288 -10.30 -20.71 15.40
N ASN A 289 -9.21 -20.93 14.68
CA ASN A 289 -8.28 -22.05 14.87
C ASN A 289 -7.20 -21.68 15.91
#